data_324c2be7f8ccbf59178497754ff18002
#
_entry.id   324c2be7f8ccbf59178497754ff18002
#
_cell.length_a   1.000
_cell.length_b   1.000
_cell.length_c   1.000
_cell.angle_alpha   90.00
_cell.angle_beta   90.00
_cell.angle_gamma   90.00
#
_symmetry.space_group_name_H-M   'P 1'
#
loop_
_entity.id
_entity.type
_entity.pdbx_description
1 polymer ?
#
loop_
_entity_poly.entity_id
_entity_poly.type
_entity_poly.pdbx_seq_one_letter_code
_entity_poly.pdbx_strand_id
1 'polypeptide(L)'
;MSATEPQDNSIQSVEQLLAHALAMENEAVERYEMLADQMETHNNPEVAALFRKLAEIEKLHVDNVNDLSDGHTLPHIAPWEYAWQTPESPEAPSASADGLHYMMHPYHAIAMALEAERKGVAFYERLAGQAGREDVRKIARELCETEREHVTLLEGWLGRFQPPPKGWSEDADPPLPQE
;
A
#
# COMPACT_ATOMS: atom_id res chain seq x y z
N MET A 1 -25.56 -10.09 -29.01
CA MET A 1 -25.01 -9.70 -27.71
C MET A 1 -23.69 -10.43 -27.59
N SER A 2 -22.59 -9.75 -27.87
CA SER A 2 -21.24 -10.33 -27.76
C SER A 2 -20.90 -10.36 -26.29
N ALA A 3 -20.75 -11.53 -25.68
CA ALA A 3 -20.19 -11.66 -24.35
C ALA A 3 -18.73 -11.22 -24.45
N THR A 4 -18.39 -10.14 -23.77
CA THR A 4 -17.00 -9.74 -23.56
C THR A 4 -16.35 -10.86 -22.76
N GLU A 5 -15.39 -11.57 -23.35
CA GLU A 5 -14.58 -12.55 -22.61
C GLU A 5 -13.94 -11.82 -21.44
N PRO A 6 -13.82 -12.44 -20.24
CA PRO A 6 -13.10 -11.84 -19.14
C PRO A 6 -11.69 -11.58 -19.61
N GLN A 7 -11.24 -10.31 -19.55
CA GLN A 7 -9.86 -9.96 -19.83
C GLN A 7 -8.98 -10.72 -18.85
N ASP A 8 -8.07 -11.54 -19.39
CA ASP A 8 -7.04 -12.21 -18.60
C ASP A 8 -6.00 -11.16 -18.20
N ASN A 9 -6.21 -10.52 -17.05
CA ASN A 9 -5.30 -9.54 -16.46
C ASN A 9 -4.08 -10.22 -15.81
N SER A 10 -3.69 -11.41 -16.25
CA SER A 10 -2.54 -12.12 -15.72
C SER A 10 -1.24 -11.45 -16.16
N ILE A 11 -0.30 -11.32 -15.21
CA ILE A 11 1.04 -10.79 -15.47
C ILE A 11 1.86 -11.85 -16.22
N GLN A 12 2.24 -11.56 -17.46
CA GLN A 12 2.88 -12.49 -18.39
C GLN A 12 4.37 -12.20 -18.63
N SER A 13 4.87 -11.03 -18.24
CA SER A 13 6.28 -10.64 -18.44
C SER A 13 6.85 -9.88 -17.24
N VAL A 14 8.18 -9.80 -17.17
CA VAL A 14 8.89 -9.00 -16.16
C VAL A 14 8.52 -7.53 -16.30
N GLU A 15 8.40 -7.01 -17.51
CA GLU A 15 8.03 -5.61 -17.76
C GLU A 15 6.62 -5.30 -17.25
N GLN A 16 5.67 -6.22 -17.42
CA GLN A 16 4.33 -6.07 -16.86
C GLN A 16 4.34 -6.12 -15.33
N LEU A 17 5.14 -7.03 -14.75
CA LEU A 17 5.28 -7.10 -13.29
C LEU A 17 5.86 -5.81 -12.72
N LEU A 18 6.95 -5.31 -13.28
CA LEU A 18 7.59 -4.08 -12.82
C LEU A 18 6.70 -2.86 -13.01
N ALA A 19 5.90 -2.81 -14.09
CA ALA A 19 4.92 -1.75 -14.30
C ALA A 19 3.80 -1.79 -13.24
N HIS A 20 3.35 -2.97 -12.83
CA HIS A 20 2.39 -3.12 -11.73
C HIS A 20 3.00 -2.75 -10.38
N ALA A 21 4.21 -3.21 -10.08
CA ALA A 21 4.93 -2.86 -8.86
C ALA A 21 5.08 -1.33 -8.76
N LEU A 22 5.58 -0.69 -9.82
CA LEU A 22 5.74 0.78 -9.83
C LEU A 22 4.41 1.52 -9.62
N ALA A 23 3.31 1.00 -10.15
CA ALA A 23 1.98 1.58 -9.93
C ALA A 23 1.54 1.43 -8.46
N MET A 24 1.79 0.28 -7.82
CA MET A 24 1.48 0.04 -6.41
C MET A 24 2.24 0.97 -5.49
N GLU A 25 3.56 1.06 -5.64
CA GLU A 25 4.42 1.90 -4.83
C GLU A 25 4.05 3.39 -4.95
N ASN A 26 3.81 3.88 -6.18
CA ASN A 26 3.40 5.26 -6.38
C ASN A 26 2.04 5.55 -5.74
N GLU A 27 1.07 4.64 -5.84
CA GLU A 27 -0.23 4.80 -5.18
C GLU A 27 -0.09 4.81 -3.65
N ALA A 28 0.79 3.97 -3.08
CA ALA A 28 1.07 3.95 -1.65
C ALA A 28 1.69 5.29 -1.19
N VAL A 29 2.67 5.83 -1.92
CA VAL A 29 3.25 7.16 -1.66
C VAL A 29 2.16 8.24 -1.64
N GLU A 30 1.37 8.34 -2.70
CA GLU A 30 0.30 9.36 -2.82
C GLU A 30 -0.72 9.22 -1.69
N ARG A 31 -1.05 8.00 -1.32
CA ARG A 31 -2.02 7.72 -0.27
C ARG A 31 -1.50 8.14 1.10
N TYR A 32 -0.25 7.81 1.45
CA TYR A 32 0.34 8.25 2.71
C TYR A 32 0.51 9.77 2.78
N GLU A 33 0.88 10.44 1.69
CA GLU A 33 0.94 11.90 1.64
C GLU A 33 -0.46 12.53 1.88
N MET A 34 -1.49 11.99 1.24
CA MET A 34 -2.88 12.45 1.44
C MET A 34 -3.35 12.23 2.89
N LEU A 35 -3.03 11.08 3.50
CA LEU A 35 -3.35 10.80 4.89
C LEU A 35 -2.63 11.74 5.85
N ALA A 36 -1.36 12.09 5.56
CA ALA A 36 -0.62 13.07 6.33
C ALA A 36 -1.28 14.45 6.29
N ASP A 37 -1.67 14.93 5.12
CA ASP A 37 -2.35 16.21 4.94
C ASP A 37 -3.70 16.27 5.68
N GLN A 38 -4.44 15.16 5.67
CA GLN A 38 -5.69 15.04 6.44
C GLN A 38 -5.43 15.14 7.94
N MET A 39 -4.41 14.44 8.45
CA MET A 39 -4.07 14.50 9.87
C MET A 39 -3.56 15.86 10.30
N GLU A 40 -2.83 16.58 9.46
CA GLU A 40 -2.47 17.99 9.72
C GLU A 40 -3.71 18.88 9.80
N THR A 41 -4.64 18.73 8.87
CA THR A 41 -5.91 19.46 8.87
C THR A 41 -6.71 19.20 10.15
N HIS A 42 -6.65 17.98 10.67
CA HIS A 42 -7.28 17.57 11.92
C HIS A 42 -6.47 17.90 13.18
N ASN A 43 -5.40 18.66 13.05
CA ASN A 43 -4.52 19.04 14.16
C ASN A 43 -3.91 17.82 14.91
N ASN A 44 -3.59 16.75 14.16
CA ASN A 44 -2.91 15.56 14.66
C ASN A 44 -1.50 15.46 14.04
N PRO A 45 -0.56 16.34 14.45
CA PRO A 45 0.76 16.42 13.80
C PRO A 45 1.63 15.19 14.03
N GLU A 46 1.43 14.45 15.11
CA GLU A 46 2.20 13.23 15.40
C GLU A 46 1.90 12.14 14.38
N VAL A 47 0.63 11.89 14.10
CA VAL A 47 0.21 10.90 13.10
C VAL A 47 0.52 11.39 11.67
N ALA A 48 0.36 12.70 11.40
CA ALA A 48 0.75 13.29 10.14
C ALA A 48 2.26 13.07 9.84
N ALA A 49 3.12 13.33 10.81
CA ALA A 49 4.57 13.11 10.67
C ALA A 49 4.90 11.61 10.41
N LEU A 50 4.14 10.70 11.04
CA LEU A 50 4.31 9.27 10.81
C LEU A 50 3.91 8.86 9.40
N PHE A 51 2.78 9.34 8.88
CA PHE A 51 2.38 9.07 7.50
C PHE A 51 3.37 9.67 6.48
N ARG A 52 3.93 10.86 6.72
CA ARG A 52 5.01 11.39 5.87
C ARG A 52 6.24 10.49 5.87
N LYS A 53 6.61 9.95 7.03
CA LYS A 53 7.73 9.01 7.13
C LYS A 53 7.45 7.71 6.37
N LEU A 54 6.22 7.20 6.42
CA LEU A 54 5.81 6.04 5.62
C LEU A 54 5.91 6.36 4.13
N ALA A 55 5.39 7.52 3.68
CA ALA A 55 5.55 7.95 2.29
C ALA A 55 7.01 8.04 1.83
N GLU A 56 7.93 8.45 2.71
CA GLU A 56 9.38 8.47 2.41
C GLU A 56 9.95 7.04 2.24
N ILE A 57 9.43 6.07 2.98
CA ILE A 57 9.83 4.67 2.85
C ILE A 57 9.35 4.13 1.50
N GLU A 58 8.08 4.36 1.13
CA GLU A 58 7.55 3.94 -0.17
C GLU A 58 8.30 4.56 -1.35
N LYS A 59 8.79 5.80 -1.22
CA LYS A 59 9.66 6.40 -2.25
C LYS A 59 10.95 5.60 -2.48
N LEU A 60 11.51 4.98 -1.44
CA LEU A 60 12.67 4.09 -1.60
C LEU A 60 12.30 2.81 -2.36
N HIS A 61 11.05 2.33 -2.22
CA HIS A 61 10.54 1.20 -3.01
C HIS A 61 10.39 1.59 -4.48
N VAL A 62 9.81 2.77 -4.75
CA VAL A 62 9.74 3.31 -6.12
C VAL A 62 11.13 3.33 -6.75
N ASP A 63 12.15 3.80 -6.01
CA ASP A 63 13.54 3.83 -6.50
C ASP A 63 14.07 2.40 -6.75
N ASN A 64 13.80 1.46 -5.85
CA ASN A 64 14.21 0.06 -6.01
C ASN A 64 13.55 -0.59 -7.25
N VAL A 65 12.25 -0.38 -7.46
CA VAL A 65 11.55 -0.89 -8.65
C VAL A 65 12.08 -0.23 -9.93
N ASN A 66 12.43 1.06 -9.89
CA ASN A 66 13.06 1.74 -11.00
C ASN A 66 14.44 1.14 -11.33
N ASP A 67 15.25 0.84 -10.32
CA ASP A 67 16.55 0.18 -10.50
C ASP A 67 16.39 -1.22 -11.12
N LEU A 68 15.40 -2.01 -10.66
CA LEU A 68 15.06 -3.31 -11.26
C LEU A 68 14.55 -3.17 -12.71
N SER A 69 14.02 -2.01 -13.06
CA SER A 69 13.49 -1.71 -14.39
C SER A 69 14.56 -1.24 -15.37
N ASP A 70 15.81 -1.07 -14.93
CA ASP A 70 16.88 -0.61 -15.80
C ASP A 70 17.09 -1.58 -16.99
N GLY A 71 17.11 -1.05 -18.19
CA GLY A 71 17.18 -1.82 -19.43
C GLY A 71 15.85 -2.45 -19.90
N HIS A 72 14.75 -2.26 -19.18
CA HIS A 72 13.41 -2.69 -19.55
C HIS A 72 12.57 -1.52 -20.06
N THR A 73 11.70 -1.78 -21.04
CA THR A 73 10.67 -0.83 -21.48
C THR A 73 9.34 -1.22 -20.85
N LEU A 74 8.91 -0.48 -19.84
CA LEU A 74 7.69 -0.77 -19.13
C LEU A 74 6.46 -0.40 -19.98
N PRO A 75 5.46 -1.30 -20.09
CA PRO A 75 4.19 -0.99 -20.74
C PRO A 75 3.40 0.04 -19.93
N HIS A 76 2.61 0.85 -20.61
CA HIS A 76 1.55 1.59 -19.93
C HIS A 76 0.39 0.64 -19.64
N ILE A 77 -0.01 0.56 -18.38
CA ILE A 77 -1.15 -0.26 -17.93
C ILE A 77 -2.24 0.71 -17.45
N ALA A 78 -3.41 0.60 -18.05
CA ALA A 78 -4.54 1.40 -17.61
C ALA A 78 -5.08 0.87 -16.26
N PRO A 79 -5.63 1.74 -15.39
CA PRO A 79 -6.10 1.31 -14.06
C PRO A 79 -7.08 0.13 -14.06
N TRP A 80 -7.91 0.01 -15.10
CA TRP A 80 -8.86 -1.12 -15.25
C TRP A 80 -8.21 -2.42 -15.76
N GLU A 81 -6.93 -2.38 -16.12
CA GLU A 81 -6.13 -3.53 -16.59
C GLU A 81 -5.21 -4.07 -15.49
N TYR A 82 -5.21 -3.47 -14.28
CA TYR A 82 -4.40 -3.96 -13.19
C TYR A 82 -4.77 -5.39 -12.78
N ALA A 83 -3.76 -6.17 -12.43
CA ALA A 83 -3.91 -7.57 -11.99
C ALA A 83 -4.66 -7.71 -10.66
N TRP A 84 -4.74 -6.65 -9.86
CA TRP A 84 -5.65 -6.56 -8.73
C TRP A 84 -7.01 -6.03 -9.19
N GLN A 85 -8.08 -6.68 -8.76
CA GLN A 85 -9.44 -6.36 -9.20
C GLN A 85 -10.19 -5.44 -8.21
N THR A 86 -9.45 -4.72 -7.39
CA THR A 86 -9.97 -3.75 -6.42
C THR A 86 -9.71 -2.32 -6.91
N PRO A 87 -10.52 -1.33 -6.50
CA PRO A 87 -10.28 0.07 -6.86
C PRO A 87 -8.90 0.59 -6.40
N GLU A 88 -8.40 0.08 -5.29
CA GLU A 88 -7.11 0.41 -4.70
C GLU A 88 -6.12 -0.74 -4.89
N SER A 89 -4.83 -0.42 -5.01
CA SER A 89 -3.78 -1.45 -5.07
C SER A 89 -3.69 -2.22 -3.74
N PRO A 90 -3.08 -3.42 -3.74
CA PRO A 90 -2.89 -4.19 -2.52
C PRO A 90 -2.19 -3.42 -1.40
N GLU A 91 -1.18 -2.63 -1.73
CA GLU A 91 -0.36 -1.85 -0.80
C GLU A 91 -0.92 -0.48 -0.45
N ALA A 92 -1.98 -0.02 -1.13
CA ALA A 92 -2.61 1.22 -0.74
C ALA A 92 -3.20 1.10 0.67
N PRO A 93 -2.76 1.94 1.64
CA PRO A 93 -3.34 1.92 2.96
C PRO A 93 -4.81 2.34 2.87
N SER A 94 -5.71 1.41 3.12
CA SER A 94 -7.13 1.69 3.15
C SER A 94 -7.59 1.97 4.56
N ALA A 95 -8.21 3.12 4.75
CA ALA A 95 -9.00 3.34 5.94
C ALA A 95 -10.24 2.43 5.86
N SER A 96 -10.35 1.43 6.73
CA SER A 96 -11.63 0.81 7.03
C SER A 96 -12.62 1.91 7.44
N ALA A 97 -13.93 1.69 7.29
CA ALA A 97 -14.96 2.70 7.58
C ALA A 97 -14.83 3.36 8.98
N ASP A 98 -14.10 2.70 9.91
CA ASP A 98 -13.77 3.20 11.25
C ASP A 98 -12.33 3.75 11.36
N GLY A 99 -11.55 3.78 10.27
CA GLY A 99 -10.08 3.87 10.34
C GLY A 99 -9.49 5.28 10.31
N LEU A 100 -10.14 6.25 9.66
CA LEU A 100 -9.65 7.63 9.61
C LEU A 100 -10.42 8.49 10.59
N HIS A 101 -9.92 8.57 11.79
CA HIS A 101 -10.49 9.43 12.83
C HIS A 101 -9.47 10.49 13.23
N TYR A 102 -9.89 11.75 13.42
CA TYR A 102 -8.99 12.85 13.79
C TYR A 102 -8.25 12.61 15.12
N MET A 103 -8.79 11.75 15.99
CA MET A 103 -8.13 11.33 17.25
C MET A 103 -7.32 10.03 17.11
N MET A 104 -7.03 9.55 15.88
CA MET A 104 -6.24 8.33 15.74
C MET A 104 -4.85 8.47 16.34
N HIS A 105 -4.35 7.36 16.88
CA HIS A 105 -3.03 7.25 17.48
C HIS A 105 -2.01 6.72 16.46
N PRO A 106 -0.70 6.94 16.69
CA PRO A 106 0.36 6.31 15.89
C PRO A 106 0.21 4.80 15.74
N TYR A 107 -0.31 4.12 16.76
CA TYR A 107 -0.64 2.69 16.71
C TYR A 107 -1.53 2.33 15.51
N HIS A 108 -2.57 3.12 15.25
CA HIS A 108 -3.51 2.86 14.14
C HIS A 108 -2.85 3.07 12.79
N ALA A 109 -2.03 4.12 12.65
CA ALA A 109 -1.32 4.41 11.41
C ALA A 109 -0.33 3.27 11.06
N ILE A 110 0.42 2.78 12.05
CA ILE A 110 1.34 1.64 11.85
C ILE A 110 0.56 0.35 11.57
N ALA A 111 -0.55 0.10 12.26
CA ALA A 111 -1.38 -1.07 12.01
C ALA A 111 -1.98 -1.07 10.60
N MET A 112 -2.37 0.11 10.10
CA MET A 112 -2.86 0.31 8.73
C MET A 112 -1.76 0.03 7.71
N ALA A 113 -0.57 0.58 7.92
CA ALA A 113 0.59 0.31 7.06
C ALA A 113 0.95 -1.17 7.06
N LEU A 114 1.02 -1.80 8.22
CA LEU A 114 1.32 -3.23 8.35
C LEU A 114 0.30 -4.11 7.61
N GLU A 115 -0.98 -3.73 7.58
CA GLU A 115 -1.99 -4.44 6.81
C GLU A 115 -1.76 -4.28 5.29
N ALA A 116 -1.37 -3.09 4.83
CA ALA A 116 -1.05 -2.80 3.44
C ALA A 116 0.13 -3.67 2.98
N GLU A 117 1.25 -3.67 3.70
CA GLU A 117 2.43 -4.49 3.42
C GLU A 117 2.11 -5.99 3.35
N ARG A 118 1.29 -6.49 4.28
CA ARG A 118 0.87 -7.90 4.27
C ARG A 118 0.05 -8.26 3.03
N LYS A 119 -0.73 -7.33 2.50
CA LYS A 119 -1.45 -7.52 1.23
C LYS A 119 -0.50 -7.52 0.04
N GLY A 120 0.53 -6.67 0.05
CA GLY A 120 1.62 -6.68 -0.92
C GLY A 120 2.36 -8.02 -0.94
N VAL A 121 2.80 -8.51 0.23
CA VAL A 121 3.38 -9.85 0.38
C VAL A 121 2.48 -10.92 -0.24
N ALA A 122 1.19 -10.93 0.10
CA ALA A 122 0.24 -11.92 -0.42
C ALA A 122 0.05 -11.82 -1.94
N PHE A 123 0.11 -10.62 -2.50
CA PHE A 123 0.06 -10.41 -3.95
C PHE A 123 1.27 -11.02 -4.64
N TYR A 124 2.49 -10.68 -4.19
CA TYR A 124 3.72 -11.19 -4.80
C TYR A 124 3.92 -12.70 -4.56
N GLU A 125 3.54 -13.24 -3.39
CA GLU A 125 3.54 -14.70 -3.13
C GLU A 125 2.65 -15.46 -4.12
N ARG A 126 1.43 -14.98 -4.33
CA ARG A 126 0.51 -15.58 -5.30
C ARG A 126 1.10 -15.54 -6.69
N LEU A 127 1.66 -14.42 -7.10
CA LEU A 127 2.27 -14.25 -8.41
C LEU A 127 3.49 -15.16 -8.59
N ALA A 128 4.37 -15.24 -7.60
CA ALA A 128 5.52 -16.15 -7.60
C ALA A 128 5.12 -17.63 -7.71
N GLY A 129 3.93 -17.98 -7.16
CA GLY A 129 3.39 -19.35 -7.24
C GLY A 129 2.70 -19.68 -8.56
N GLN A 130 2.12 -18.69 -9.23
CA GLN A 130 1.21 -18.90 -10.38
C GLN A 130 1.81 -18.50 -11.74
N ALA A 131 2.83 -17.61 -11.77
CA ALA A 131 3.40 -17.15 -13.03
C ALA A 131 3.99 -18.30 -13.84
N GLY A 132 3.68 -18.33 -15.14
CA GLY A 132 4.14 -19.37 -16.06
C GLY A 132 5.66 -19.29 -16.37
N ARG A 133 6.26 -18.11 -16.22
CA ARG A 133 7.65 -17.82 -16.57
C ARG A 133 8.54 -17.78 -15.31
N GLU A 134 9.71 -18.38 -15.39
CA GLU A 134 10.66 -18.42 -14.26
C GLU A 134 11.28 -17.06 -13.93
N ASP A 135 11.52 -16.22 -14.95
CA ASP A 135 12.02 -14.86 -14.76
C ASP A 135 11.02 -13.99 -13.99
N VAL A 136 9.71 -14.08 -14.32
CA VAL A 136 8.64 -13.40 -13.58
C VAL A 136 8.57 -13.91 -12.13
N ARG A 137 8.62 -15.24 -11.93
CA ARG A 137 8.65 -15.82 -10.58
C ARG A 137 9.82 -15.35 -9.75
N LYS A 138 10.99 -15.19 -10.37
CA LYS A 138 12.20 -14.72 -9.68
C LYS A 138 12.01 -13.30 -9.17
N ILE A 139 11.60 -12.38 -10.03
CA ILE A 139 11.38 -10.97 -9.65
C ILE A 139 10.24 -10.86 -8.62
N ALA A 140 9.15 -11.61 -8.78
CA ALA A 140 8.06 -11.62 -7.80
C ALA A 140 8.53 -12.09 -6.40
N ARG A 141 9.44 -13.08 -6.32
CA ARG A 141 10.05 -13.48 -5.04
C ARG A 141 10.95 -12.40 -4.45
N GLU A 142 11.71 -11.70 -5.28
CA GLU A 142 12.56 -10.60 -4.86
C GLU A 142 11.75 -9.45 -4.27
N LEU A 143 10.71 -9.00 -4.95
CA LEU A 143 9.78 -7.99 -4.44
C LEU A 143 9.08 -8.48 -3.15
N CYS A 144 8.60 -9.72 -3.13
CA CYS A 144 7.98 -10.30 -1.95
C CYS A 144 8.90 -10.29 -0.71
N GLU A 145 10.20 -10.49 -0.89
CA GLU A 145 11.15 -10.46 0.23
C GLU A 145 11.33 -9.03 0.76
N THR A 146 11.35 -8.03 -0.12
CA THR A 146 11.37 -6.62 0.27
C THR A 146 10.16 -6.29 1.16
N GLU A 147 8.95 -6.68 0.75
CA GLU A 147 7.73 -6.44 1.55
C GLU A 147 7.76 -7.17 2.90
N ARG A 148 8.33 -8.37 2.98
CA ARG A 148 8.50 -9.08 4.25
C ARG A 148 9.44 -8.38 5.22
N GLU A 149 10.50 -7.75 4.71
CA GLU A 149 11.39 -6.92 5.54
C GLU A 149 10.63 -5.75 6.13
N HIS A 150 9.73 -5.14 5.37
CA HIS A 150 8.87 -4.04 5.83
C HIS A 150 7.82 -4.49 6.83
N VAL A 151 7.17 -5.62 6.60
CA VAL A 151 6.29 -6.24 7.60
C VAL A 151 7.04 -6.40 8.93
N THR A 152 8.26 -6.92 8.90
CA THR A 152 9.10 -7.11 10.09
C THR A 152 9.43 -5.77 10.77
N LEU A 153 9.77 -4.75 10.00
CA LEU A 153 10.05 -3.40 10.50
C LEU A 153 8.83 -2.79 11.20
N LEU A 154 7.66 -2.86 10.53
CA LEU A 154 6.41 -2.29 11.05
C LEU A 154 5.90 -3.06 12.27
N GLU A 155 6.05 -4.38 12.32
CA GLU A 155 5.76 -5.18 13.52
C GLU A 155 6.63 -4.74 14.71
N GLY A 156 7.92 -4.48 14.46
CA GLY A 156 8.82 -3.92 15.45
C GLY A 156 8.42 -2.52 15.92
N TRP A 157 7.88 -1.69 15.03
CA TRP A 157 7.35 -0.38 15.41
C TRP A 157 6.06 -0.49 16.19
N LEU A 158 5.11 -1.31 15.71
CA LEU A 158 3.82 -1.52 16.38
C LEU A 158 4.01 -1.99 17.83
N GLY A 159 4.99 -2.85 18.08
CA GLY A 159 5.32 -3.35 19.42
C GLY A 159 5.81 -2.27 20.40
N ARG A 160 6.16 -1.06 19.93
CA ARG A 160 6.57 0.07 20.77
C ARG A 160 5.40 0.93 21.25
N PHE A 161 4.23 0.78 20.64
CA PHE A 161 3.04 1.53 20.97
C PHE A 161 2.03 0.67 21.73
N GLN A 162 1.44 1.26 22.75
CA GLN A 162 0.33 0.61 23.44
C GLN A 162 -0.93 0.72 22.57
N PRO A 163 -1.72 -0.36 22.44
CA PRO A 163 -3.04 -0.24 21.83
C PRO A 163 -3.86 0.82 22.55
N PRO A 164 -4.57 1.70 21.84
CA PRO A 164 -5.39 2.70 22.49
C PRO A 164 -6.52 2.04 23.28
N PRO A 165 -7.05 2.72 24.31
CA PRO A 165 -8.14 2.20 25.13
C PRO A 165 -9.40 1.99 24.27
N LYS A 166 -10.31 1.11 24.72
CA LYS A 166 -11.64 0.99 24.11
C LYS A 166 -12.37 2.34 24.18
N GLY A 167 -13.04 2.72 23.09
CA GLY A 167 -13.70 4.01 22.98
C GLY A 167 -12.77 5.18 22.69
N TRP A 168 -11.55 4.93 22.20
CA TRP A 168 -10.56 5.94 21.85
C TRP A 168 -11.06 6.97 20.81
N SER A 169 -12.05 6.61 19.99
CA SER A 169 -12.68 7.47 18.99
C SER A 169 -13.93 8.22 19.51
N GLU A 170 -14.30 8.01 20.77
CA GLU A 170 -15.42 8.71 21.39
C GLU A 170 -14.97 10.13 21.81
N ASP A 171 -15.38 11.14 21.07
CA ASP A 171 -15.15 12.54 21.42
C ASP A 171 -16.30 13.05 22.27
N ALA A 172 -15.96 13.55 23.46
CA ALA A 172 -16.94 14.14 24.36
C ALA A 172 -17.48 15.50 23.89
N ASP A 173 -16.77 16.17 22.95
CA ASP A 173 -17.12 17.47 22.37
C ASP A 173 -16.82 17.49 20.87
N PRO A 174 -17.55 16.71 20.06
CA PRO A 174 -17.26 16.57 18.63
C PRO A 174 -17.48 17.90 17.89
N PRO A 175 -16.70 18.17 16.83
CA PRO A 175 -16.89 19.37 16.03
C PRO A 175 -18.30 19.41 15.44
N LEU A 176 -18.92 20.58 15.51
CA LEU A 176 -20.26 20.77 14.95
C LEU A 176 -20.24 20.53 13.43
N PRO A 177 -21.25 19.82 12.87
CA PRO A 177 -21.37 19.68 11.44
C PRO A 177 -21.49 21.07 10.79
N GLN A 178 -20.68 21.32 9.78
CA GLN A 178 -20.81 22.53 8.96
C GLN A 178 -22.05 22.34 8.09
N GLU A 179 -23.02 23.28 8.21
CA GLU A 179 -24.22 23.38 7.37
C GLU A 179 -23.89 23.80 5.94
#